data_5eeccad4aefbd7bb8995e466cb298945
#
_entry.id   5eeccad4aefbd7bb8995e466cb298945
#
_cell.length_a   1.000
_cell.length_b   1.000
_cell.length_c   1.000
_cell.angle_alpha   90.00
_cell.angle_beta   90.00
_cell.angle_gamma   90.00
#
_symmetry.space_group_name_H-M   'P 1'
#
loop_
_entity.id
_entity.type
_entity.pdbx_description
1 polymer ?
#
loop_
_entity_poly.entity_id
_entity_poly.type
_entity_poly.pdbx_seq_one_letter_code
_entity_poly.pdbx_strand_id
1 'polypeptide(L)'
;MKINQWLLNTLSTTLILLMAGQLDAQSLSDISFGTDETFEVVTWNIEWFPKNGTATADSVGRIIESLDVDVLGLQEIDDTTLFRQVVNNVPGYELFIAEGWFGGLAYVYKTSTVNIQSIYKIYESSLFWNPFPRSPLVMELTFMGEDIVVINNHFKCCGNGLLDMGNSSDEEYRRYEASFLLKEYIDTNFSSSRVIVLGDLNDILTDNYANNVFKVFLEDPTNYRFADEEIASGASTDWSYPGWPSHIDHILITNELFGDLSNPGTEVQTIKVDDFMSGGFSSYDYYISDHRPVGMKIQVTPASVGFVEGSNTHIEIFPNPTHGKVSIDLTQCNAPTELSITDVHGKSIYTMRCPKGEVIDLNVEGPAGIYLVSLESGDTKSVTRLIKE
;
A
#
# COMPACT_ATOMS: atom_id res chain seq x y z
N MET A 1 76.17 -13.55 -43.29
CA MET A 1 76.05 -12.96 -41.96
C MET A 1 74.53 -13.18 -41.55
N LYS A 2 74.26 -14.21 -40.77
CA LYS A 2 72.89 -14.56 -40.33
C LYS A 2 72.65 -13.85 -39.01
N ILE A 3 71.72 -12.88 -38.99
CA ILE A 3 71.28 -12.22 -37.78
C ILE A 3 70.03 -12.95 -37.27
N ASN A 4 70.07 -13.36 -36.01
CA ASN A 4 69.11 -14.15 -35.30
C ASN A 4 67.71 -13.49 -35.17
N GLN A 5 66.71 -14.25 -35.60
CA GLN A 5 65.27 -13.95 -35.55
C GLN A 5 64.65 -14.45 -34.25
N TRP A 6 65.33 -14.29 -33.14
CA TRP A 6 64.92 -14.87 -31.83
C TRP A 6 64.60 -13.89 -30.71
N LEU A 7 64.42 -12.63 -31.05
CA LEU A 7 64.19 -11.58 -30.02
C LEU A 7 62.89 -10.74 -30.16
N LEU A 8 61.92 -11.21 -30.94
CA LEU A 8 60.66 -10.46 -31.15
C LEU A 8 59.38 -11.17 -30.71
N ASN A 9 59.47 -12.32 -30.02
CA ASN A 9 58.28 -13.08 -29.61
C ASN A 9 58.04 -13.19 -28.08
N THR A 10 58.60 -12.27 -27.27
CA THR A 10 58.45 -12.33 -25.81
C THR A 10 57.87 -11.05 -25.17
N LEU A 11 57.09 -10.27 -25.91
CA LEU A 11 56.43 -9.06 -25.33
C LEU A 11 54.96 -8.87 -25.71
N SER A 12 54.27 -9.96 -26.03
CA SER A 12 52.82 -9.88 -26.35
C SER A 12 51.93 -10.75 -25.50
N THR A 13 52.39 -11.19 -24.34
CA THR A 13 51.60 -12.10 -23.46
C THR A 13 51.59 -11.67 -22.01
N THR A 14 51.37 -10.40 -21.71
CA THR A 14 51.09 -9.99 -20.31
C THR A 14 50.39 -8.64 -20.26
N LEU A 15 49.18 -8.54 -20.76
CA LEU A 15 48.25 -7.48 -20.32
C LEU A 15 46.81 -7.86 -20.68
N ILE A 16 46.40 -9.11 -20.34
CA ILE A 16 44.99 -9.42 -20.02
C ILE A 16 44.99 -9.53 -18.51
N LEU A 17 45.22 -8.43 -17.82
CA LEU A 17 45.01 -8.30 -16.40
C LEU A 17 43.62 -7.70 -16.19
N LEU A 18 42.71 -8.55 -15.70
CA LEU A 18 41.82 -8.23 -14.60
C LEU A 18 41.13 -6.85 -14.69
N MET A 19 40.17 -6.75 -15.57
CA MET A 19 38.91 -6.14 -15.21
C MET A 19 38.01 -7.25 -14.60
N ALA A 20 38.47 -7.88 -13.53
CA ALA A 20 37.57 -8.38 -12.52
C ALA A 20 36.97 -7.09 -11.91
N GLY A 21 35.83 -6.63 -12.45
CA GLY A 21 34.98 -5.74 -11.71
C GLY A 21 34.85 -6.36 -10.34
N GLN A 22 35.19 -5.66 -9.30
CA GLN A 22 34.69 -5.95 -7.98
C GLN A 22 33.18 -5.90 -8.16
N LEU A 23 32.53 -7.04 -8.25
CA LEU A 23 31.16 -7.17 -7.85
C LEU A 23 31.22 -6.88 -6.35
N ASP A 24 30.94 -5.64 -5.97
CA ASP A 24 30.69 -5.31 -4.58
C ASP A 24 29.63 -6.31 -4.13
N ALA A 25 29.93 -7.04 -3.08
CA ALA A 25 28.94 -8.00 -2.51
C ALA A 25 27.75 -7.14 -2.11
N GLN A 26 26.59 -7.40 -2.70
CA GLN A 26 25.33 -6.77 -2.30
C GLN A 26 25.15 -6.93 -0.79
N SER A 27 24.66 -5.91 -0.13
CA SER A 27 24.40 -5.91 1.30
C SER A 27 22.95 -5.54 1.58
N LEU A 28 22.46 -5.82 2.78
CA LEU A 28 21.09 -5.45 3.18
C LEU A 28 20.82 -3.94 3.03
N SER A 29 21.87 -3.11 3.01
CA SER A 29 21.74 -1.67 2.77
C SER A 29 21.52 -1.28 1.31
N ASP A 30 21.61 -2.24 0.39
CA ASP A 30 21.38 -2.00 -1.04
C ASP A 30 19.94 -2.36 -1.44
N ILE A 31 19.13 -2.89 -0.49
CA ILE A 31 17.71 -3.11 -0.67
C ILE A 31 17.03 -1.74 -0.81
N SER A 32 16.11 -1.62 -1.75
CA SER A 32 15.29 -0.43 -1.92
C SER A 32 13.94 -0.82 -2.49
N PHE A 33 12.86 -0.27 -1.96
CA PHE A 33 11.53 -0.44 -2.52
C PHE A 33 10.72 0.85 -2.45
N GLY A 34 10.78 1.61 -1.34
CA GLY A 34 10.06 2.86 -1.16
C GLY A 34 10.53 3.99 -2.06
N THR A 35 9.66 4.97 -2.26
CA THR A 35 9.93 6.22 -2.99
C THR A 35 9.25 7.40 -2.29
N ASP A 36 9.61 8.63 -2.64
CA ASP A 36 8.95 9.83 -2.08
C ASP A 36 7.59 10.16 -2.76
N GLU A 37 7.22 9.46 -3.84
CA GLU A 37 6.10 9.84 -4.72
C GLU A 37 4.94 8.82 -4.68
N THR A 38 5.19 7.62 -4.17
CA THR A 38 4.25 6.50 -4.14
C THR A 38 3.88 6.13 -2.71
N PHE A 39 2.76 5.44 -2.54
CA PHE A 39 2.39 4.80 -1.27
C PHE A 39 2.86 3.35 -1.30
N GLU A 40 3.69 2.98 -0.34
CA GLU A 40 4.20 1.63 -0.22
C GLU A 40 3.66 0.92 1.00
N VAL A 41 3.17 -0.29 0.77
CA VAL A 41 2.80 -1.21 1.85
C VAL A 41 3.46 -2.56 1.65
N VAL A 42 4.03 -3.10 2.73
CA VAL A 42 4.71 -4.39 2.74
C VAL A 42 4.11 -5.27 3.80
N THR A 43 3.81 -6.53 3.48
CA THR A 43 3.54 -7.58 4.47
C THR A 43 4.78 -8.44 4.65
N TRP A 44 5.09 -8.78 5.90
CA TRP A 44 6.24 -9.61 6.21
C TRP A 44 6.06 -10.39 7.51
N ASN A 45 5.95 -11.70 7.40
CA ASN A 45 6.10 -12.61 8.54
C ASN A 45 7.58 -12.71 8.88
N ILE A 46 7.97 -12.33 10.12
CA ILE A 46 9.37 -12.32 10.59
C ILE A 46 9.69 -13.50 11.52
N GLU A 47 8.97 -14.58 11.35
CA GLU A 47 9.16 -15.91 11.95
C GLU A 47 9.65 -15.90 13.41
N TRP A 48 8.69 -15.82 14.33
CA TRP A 48 8.97 -15.88 15.78
C TRP A 48 10.08 -14.92 16.23
N PHE A 49 10.04 -13.68 15.71
CA PHE A 49 11.07 -12.69 15.98
C PHE A 49 11.42 -12.60 17.47
N PRO A 50 12.71 -12.73 17.84
CA PRO A 50 13.91 -12.85 17.01
C PRO A 50 14.35 -14.32 16.83
N LYS A 51 14.21 -14.88 15.64
CA LYS A 51 14.58 -16.28 15.32
C LYS A 51 16.01 -16.65 15.77
N ASN A 52 16.97 -15.76 15.58
CA ASN A 52 18.39 -15.94 15.91
C ASN A 52 18.96 -14.77 16.75
N GLY A 53 18.16 -14.31 17.73
CA GLY A 53 18.58 -13.30 18.70
C GLY A 53 18.98 -11.96 18.07
N THR A 54 20.11 -11.41 18.52
CA THR A 54 20.57 -10.08 18.06
C THR A 54 20.91 -10.04 16.58
N ALA A 55 21.31 -11.14 15.95
CA ALA A 55 21.58 -11.19 14.52
C ALA A 55 20.31 -10.95 13.70
N THR A 56 19.17 -11.54 14.12
CA THR A 56 17.85 -11.25 13.53
C THR A 56 17.48 -9.78 13.76
N ALA A 57 17.62 -9.29 14.99
CA ALA A 57 17.27 -7.93 15.36
C ALA A 57 18.02 -6.88 14.52
N ASP A 58 19.34 -7.04 14.40
CA ASP A 58 20.20 -6.15 13.60
C ASP A 58 19.83 -6.18 12.11
N SER A 59 19.52 -7.38 11.58
CA SER A 59 19.16 -7.56 10.17
C SER A 59 17.79 -6.96 9.87
N VAL A 60 16.79 -7.22 10.71
CA VAL A 60 15.42 -6.67 10.55
C VAL A 60 15.44 -5.15 10.60
N GLY A 61 16.20 -4.55 11.53
CA GLY A 61 16.33 -3.09 11.61
C GLY A 61 16.90 -2.49 10.32
N ARG A 62 17.97 -3.08 9.77
CA ARG A 62 18.56 -2.66 8.51
C ARG A 62 17.62 -2.82 7.32
N ILE A 63 16.87 -3.92 7.26
CA ILE A 63 15.91 -4.16 6.19
C ILE A 63 14.80 -3.12 6.24
N ILE A 64 14.23 -2.83 7.42
CA ILE A 64 13.20 -1.78 7.58
C ILE A 64 13.75 -0.42 7.09
N GLU A 65 14.94 -0.04 7.51
CA GLU A 65 15.58 1.21 7.09
C GLU A 65 15.81 1.26 5.58
N SER A 66 16.30 0.16 5.00
CA SER A 66 16.66 0.12 3.56
C SER A 66 15.45 0.00 2.64
N LEU A 67 14.38 -0.66 3.07
CA LEU A 67 13.13 -0.71 2.32
C LEU A 67 12.53 0.67 2.10
N ASP A 68 12.67 1.55 3.08
CA ASP A 68 12.21 2.94 3.08
C ASP A 68 10.73 3.11 2.71
N VAL A 69 9.88 2.17 3.12
CA VAL A 69 8.45 2.11 2.79
C VAL A 69 7.57 2.84 3.81
N ASP A 70 6.37 3.22 3.41
CA ASP A 70 5.43 3.96 4.25
C ASP A 70 4.85 3.11 5.38
N VAL A 71 4.45 1.87 5.10
CA VAL A 71 3.81 0.96 6.06
C VAL A 71 4.31 -0.46 5.89
N LEU A 72 4.75 -1.08 7.00
CA LEU A 72 4.97 -2.52 7.08
C LEU A 72 3.94 -3.14 8.01
N GLY A 73 3.18 -4.11 7.52
CA GLY A 73 2.37 -5.01 8.32
C GLY A 73 3.15 -6.28 8.64
N LEU A 74 3.46 -6.47 9.92
CA LEU A 74 4.36 -7.53 10.37
C LEU A 74 3.60 -8.61 11.15
N GLN A 75 4.04 -9.86 11.03
CA GLN A 75 3.49 -11.00 11.72
C GLN A 75 4.59 -11.74 12.49
N GLU A 76 4.20 -12.50 13.49
CA GLU A 76 5.06 -13.33 14.33
C GLU A 76 6.10 -12.59 15.16
N ILE A 77 5.75 -11.48 15.76
CA ILE A 77 6.60 -10.78 16.72
C ILE A 77 6.44 -11.43 18.11
N ASP A 78 7.42 -12.21 18.55
CA ASP A 78 7.41 -12.89 19.84
C ASP A 78 8.06 -12.03 20.95
N ASP A 79 9.26 -11.51 20.72
CA ASP A 79 9.90 -10.55 21.64
C ASP A 79 9.54 -9.10 21.28
N THR A 80 8.40 -8.65 21.78
CA THR A 80 7.92 -7.27 21.55
C THR A 80 8.84 -6.22 22.17
N THR A 81 9.59 -6.55 23.23
CA THR A 81 10.51 -5.62 23.88
C THR A 81 11.73 -5.36 23.00
N LEU A 82 12.33 -6.42 22.47
CA LEU A 82 13.45 -6.29 21.55
C LEU A 82 13.02 -5.63 20.24
N PHE A 83 11.82 -5.97 19.74
CA PHE A 83 11.33 -5.36 18.50
C PHE A 83 11.12 -3.85 18.64
N ARG A 84 10.58 -3.37 19.78
CA ARG A 84 10.50 -1.94 20.08
C ARG A 84 11.89 -1.27 20.09
N GLN A 85 12.91 -1.94 20.61
CA GLN A 85 14.27 -1.39 20.58
C GLN A 85 14.82 -1.31 19.16
N VAL A 86 14.55 -2.31 18.32
CA VAL A 86 14.95 -2.31 16.90
C VAL A 86 14.34 -1.10 16.20
N VAL A 87 13.01 -0.96 16.23
CA VAL A 87 12.34 0.11 15.49
C VAL A 87 12.68 1.51 16.03
N ASN A 88 12.83 1.67 17.33
CA ASN A 88 13.27 2.94 17.93
C ASN A 88 14.66 3.40 17.45
N ASN A 89 15.47 2.50 16.90
CA ASN A 89 16.78 2.81 16.32
C ASN A 89 16.70 3.07 14.79
N VAL A 90 15.54 2.92 14.17
CA VAL A 90 15.33 3.25 12.75
C VAL A 90 14.77 4.67 12.65
N PRO A 91 15.54 5.63 12.10
CA PRO A 91 15.10 7.02 12.07
C PRO A 91 13.83 7.22 11.23
N GLY A 92 12.90 8.01 11.73
CA GLY A 92 11.68 8.40 11.00
C GLY A 92 10.55 7.37 11.03
N TYR A 93 10.72 6.25 11.73
CA TYR A 93 9.71 5.23 11.90
C TYR A 93 9.12 5.20 13.30
N GLU A 94 7.84 4.89 13.37
CA GLU A 94 7.13 4.55 14.59
C GLU A 94 6.53 3.15 14.51
N LEU A 95 6.12 2.63 15.67
CA LEU A 95 5.69 1.24 15.85
C LEU A 95 4.41 1.16 16.65
N PHE A 96 3.46 0.36 16.17
CA PHE A 96 2.34 -0.14 16.95
C PHE A 96 2.39 -1.67 17.00
N ILE A 97 2.36 -2.28 18.19
CA ILE A 97 2.26 -3.74 18.36
C ILE A 97 0.91 -4.06 19.01
N ALA A 98 0.14 -4.92 18.37
CA ALA A 98 -1.05 -5.48 18.95
C ALA A 98 -0.67 -6.49 20.05
N GLU A 99 -0.96 -6.17 21.29
CA GLU A 99 -0.74 -7.12 22.38
C GLU A 99 -1.66 -8.35 22.20
N GLY A 100 -1.09 -9.53 22.31
CA GLY A 100 -1.79 -10.80 22.10
C GLY A 100 -0.98 -12.00 22.56
N TRP A 101 -1.59 -13.19 22.52
CA TRP A 101 -1.07 -14.41 23.14
C TRP A 101 -0.10 -15.20 22.24
N PHE A 102 -0.05 -14.93 20.94
CA PHE A 102 0.80 -15.62 19.97
C PHE A 102 1.28 -14.66 18.91
N GLY A 103 2.60 -14.62 18.68
CA GLY A 103 3.26 -13.99 17.55
C GLY A 103 2.54 -12.74 17.07
N GLY A 104 2.76 -11.60 17.77
CA GLY A 104 1.94 -10.39 17.62
C GLY A 104 1.91 -9.85 16.21
N LEU A 105 0.80 -9.21 15.85
CA LEU A 105 0.72 -8.34 14.69
C LEU A 105 1.28 -6.97 15.04
N ALA A 106 1.98 -6.35 14.11
CA ALA A 106 2.43 -4.98 14.28
C ALA A 106 2.34 -4.18 12.99
N TYR A 107 2.36 -2.87 13.16
CA TYR A 107 2.70 -1.92 12.10
C TYR A 107 3.98 -1.17 12.45
N VAL A 108 4.86 -1.04 11.46
CA VAL A 108 5.94 -0.06 11.45
C VAL A 108 5.63 0.92 10.33
N TYR A 109 5.68 2.23 10.60
CA TYR A 109 5.24 3.23 9.64
C TYR A 109 6.11 4.49 9.66
N LYS A 110 6.26 5.11 8.48
CA LYS A 110 7.10 6.28 8.25
C LYS A 110 6.34 7.55 8.60
N THR A 111 6.76 8.25 9.65
CA THR A 111 6.02 9.41 10.21
C THR A 111 6.06 10.66 9.33
N SER A 112 6.96 10.70 8.35
CA SER A 112 7.06 11.84 7.43
C SER A 112 6.04 11.81 6.29
N THR A 113 5.49 10.65 5.97
CA THR A 113 4.62 10.43 4.81
C THR A 113 3.19 10.06 5.20
N VAL A 114 3.01 9.29 6.29
CA VAL A 114 1.68 8.88 6.73
C VAL A 114 1.27 9.56 8.03
N ASN A 115 -0.01 9.95 8.10
CA ASN A 115 -0.63 10.45 9.32
C ASN A 115 -1.63 9.43 9.83
N ILE A 116 -1.34 8.82 10.98
CA ILE A 116 -2.19 7.79 11.58
C ILE A 116 -3.41 8.43 12.24
N GLN A 117 -4.60 7.99 11.86
CA GLN A 117 -5.87 8.39 12.45
C GLN A 117 -6.25 7.45 13.60
N SER A 118 -6.19 6.14 13.37
CA SER A 118 -6.46 5.13 14.40
C SER A 118 -5.79 3.79 14.09
N ILE A 119 -5.46 3.02 15.14
CA ILE A 119 -5.04 1.62 15.03
C ILE A 119 -5.79 0.82 16.09
N TYR A 120 -6.50 -0.22 15.69
CA TYR A 120 -7.31 -1.04 16.59
C TYR A 120 -7.49 -2.46 16.08
N LYS A 121 -7.82 -3.38 16.99
CA LYS A 121 -8.14 -4.78 16.65
C LYS A 121 -9.63 -4.94 16.41
N ILE A 122 -9.98 -5.86 15.52
CA ILE A 122 -11.35 -6.32 15.29
C ILE A 122 -11.46 -7.80 15.63
N TYR A 123 -12.69 -8.28 15.90
CA TYR A 123 -12.94 -9.67 16.22
C TYR A 123 -12.20 -10.20 17.47
N GLU A 124 -12.04 -9.37 18.51
CA GLU A 124 -11.33 -9.71 19.75
C GLU A 124 -12.08 -10.69 20.65
N SER A 125 -13.40 -10.85 20.48
CA SER A 125 -14.19 -11.77 21.27
C SER A 125 -13.75 -13.22 21.03
N SER A 126 -13.80 -14.05 22.09
CA SER A 126 -13.52 -15.49 22.01
C SER A 126 -14.39 -16.25 21.01
N LEU A 127 -15.51 -15.69 20.58
CA LEU A 127 -16.36 -16.25 19.52
C LEU A 127 -15.63 -16.31 18.17
N PHE A 128 -14.64 -15.43 17.97
CA PHE A 128 -13.89 -15.32 16.71
C PHE A 128 -12.49 -15.95 16.79
N TRP A 129 -12.10 -16.61 17.88
CA TRP A 129 -10.79 -17.26 17.98
C TRP A 129 -10.61 -18.44 17.02
N ASN A 130 -11.71 -18.98 16.53
CA ASN A 130 -11.63 -20.05 15.56
C ASN A 130 -11.16 -19.53 14.18
N PRO A 131 -11.84 -18.58 13.52
CA PRO A 131 -11.34 -17.98 12.29
C PRO A 131 -10.08 -17.13 12.52
N PHE A 132 -10.00 -16.39 13.62
CA PHE A 132 -8.90 -15.47 13.91
C PHE A 132 -8.14 -15.85 15.17
N PRO A 133 -7.15 -16.76 15.10
CA PRO A 133 -6.28 -17.04 16.26
C PRO A 133 -5.48 -15.81 16.69
N ARG A 134 -5.32 -14.84 15.80
CA ARG A 134 -4.85 -13.47 16.04
C ARG A 134 -5.89 -12.52 15.46
N SER A 135 -6.39 -11.62 16.29
CA SER A 135 -7.38 -10.62 15.88
C SER A 135 -6.81 -9.72 14.80
N PRO A 136 -7.46 -9.52 13.65
CA PRO A 136 -6.98 -8.62 12.62
C PRO A 136 -6.74 -7.21 13.15
N LEU A 137 -5.68 -6.57 12.70
CA LEU A 137 -5.25 -5.24 13.12
C LEU A 137 -5.56 -4.23 12.02
N VAL A 138 -6.46 -3.30 12.30
CA VAL A 138 -6.86 -2.23 11.37
C VAL A 138 -6.04 -0.98 11.66
N MET A 139 -5.52 -0.34 10.62
CA MET A 139 -4.90 0.98 10.65
C MET A 139 -5.67 1.88 9.68
N GLU A 140 -6.17 3.00 10.19
CA GLU A 140 -6.70 4.08 9.37
C GLU A 140 -5.67 5.20 9.32
N LEU A 141 -5.29 5.61 8.12
CA LEU A 141 -4.24 6.61 7.89
C LEU A 141 -4.61 7.56 6.76
N THR A 142 -3.90 8.68 6.70
CA THR A 142 -3.94 9.59 5.56
C THR A 142 -2.55 9.67 4.92
N PHE A 143 -2.50 9.49 3.60
CA PHE A 143 -1.32 9.68 2.76
C PHE A 143 -1.62 10.70 1.67
N MET A 144 -0.82 11.77 1.58
CA MET A 144 -1.03 12.88 0.62
C MET A 144 -2.46 13.46 0.60
N GLY A 145 -3.17 13.39 1.74
CA GLY A 145 -4.55 13.88 1.87
C GLY A 145 -5.64 12.85 1.53
N GLU A 146 -5.26 11.63 1.17
CA GLU A 146 -6.17 10.54 0.86
C GLU A 146 -6.25 9.54 2.01
N ASP A 147 -7.47 9.18 2.39
CA ASP A 147 -7.70 8.21 3.45
C ASP A 147 -7.53 6.79 2.92
N ILE A 148 -6.74 5.99 3.65
CA ILE A 148 -6.44 4.59 3.35
C ILE A 148 -6.63 3.77 4.62
N VAL A 149 -7.19 2.58 4.46
CA VAL A 149 -7.34 1.59 5.53
C VAL A 149 -6.44 0.40 5.21
N VAL A 150 -5.59 0.02 6.15
CA VAL A 150 -4.75 -1.18 6.04
C VAL A 150 -5.17 -2.17 7.11
N ILE A 151 -5.44 -3.44 6.74
CA ILE A 151 -5.85 -4.50 7.66
C ILE A 151 -4.81 -5.61 7.63
N ASN A 152 -4.00 -5.69 8.69
CA ASN A 152 -2.97 -6.71 8.83
C ASN A 152 -3.54 -7.97 9.46
N ASN A 153 -3.22 -9.12 8.86
CA ASN A 153 -3.73 -10.42 9.25
C ASN A 153 -2.63 -11.46 9.38
N HIS A 154 -2.89 -12.47 10.21
CA HIS A 154 -2.16 -13.72 10.19
C HIS A 154 -3.16 -14.86 10.40
N PHE A 155 -3.54 -15.53 9.33
CA PHE A 155 -4.55 -16.58 9.34
C PHE A 155 -4.03 -17.88 9.98
N LYS A 156 -4.93 -18.82 10.18
CA LYS A 156 -4.59 -20.14 10.73
C LYS A 156 -3.66 -20.88 9.76
N CYS A 157 -2.49 -21.27 10.25
CA CYS A 157 -1.54 -22.06 9.48
C CYS A 157 -1.98 -23.50 9.25
N CYS A 158 -1.28 -24.15 8.36
CA CYS A 158 -1.28 -25.58 8.13
C CYS A 158 -2.58 -26.09 7.47
N GLY A 159 -2.86 -27.37 7.60
CA GLY A 159 -4.00 -28.04 6.98
C GLY A 159 -3.57 -29.08 5.96
N ASN A 160 -4.53 -29.57 5.20
CA ASN A 160 -4.31 -30.63 4.19
C ASN A 160 -4.66 -30.20 2.76
N GLY A 161 -5.01 -28.91 2.55
CA GLY A 161 -5.42 -28.35 1.27
C GLY A 161 -6.83 -28.72 0.83
N LEU A 162 -7.67 -29.24 1.74
CA LEU A 162 -9.05 -29.65 1.44
C LEU A 162 -10.02 -28.93 2.38
N LEU A 163 -10.80 -28.04 1.83
CA LEU A 163 -11.81 -27.30 2.59
C LEU A 163 -13.01 -28.17 2.99
N ASP A 164 -13.11 -28.54 4.25
CA ASP A 164 -14.25 -29.27 4.81
C ASP A 164 -15.26 -28.32 5.47
N MET A 165 -16.28 -27.92 4.72
CA MET A 165 -17.37 -27.06 5.20
C MET A 165 -18.21 -27.68 6.33
N GLY A 166 -18.06 -28.98 6.61
CA GLY A 166 -18.77 -29.70 7.69
C GLY A 166 -17.98 -29.72 9.00
N ASN A 167 -16.73 -29.28 9.00
CA ASN A 167 -15.82 -29.35 10.13
C ASN A 167 -15.24 -27.97 10.50
N SER A 168 -15.81 -27.31 11.49
CA SER A 168 -15.34 -26.00 11.94
C SER A 168 -13.93 -25.99 12.55
N SER A 169 -13.31 -27.15 12.76
CA SER A 169 -11.93 -27.26 13.24
C SER A 169 -10.91 -27.44 12.11
N ASP A 170 -11.39 -27.66 10.89
CA ASP A 170 -10.57 -27.74 9.68
C ASP A 170 -9.84 -26.42 9.43
N GLU A 171 -8.56 -26.48 9.13
CA GLU A 171 -7.73 -25.29 8.99
C GLU A 171 -8.15 -24.42 7.80
N GLU A 172 -8.53 -25.06 6.69
CA GLU A 172 -9.03 -24.41 5.47
C GLU A 172 -10.40 -23.78 5.74
N TYR A 173 -11.28 -24.45 6.48
CA TYR A 173 -12.57 -23.87 6.88
C TYR A 173 -12.36 -22.60 7.73
N ARG A 174 -11.42 -22.62 8.66
CA ARG A 174 -11.12 -21.47 9.52
C ARG A 174 -10.62 -20.28 8.72
N ARG A 175 -9.78 -20.51 7.68
CA ARG A 175 -9.32 -19.46 6.76
C ARG A 175 -10.45 -18.95 5.85
N TYR A 176 -11.31 -19.86 5.38
CA TYR A 176 -12.50 -19.47 4.63
C TYR A 176 -13.45 -18.60 5.45
N GLU A 177 -13.71 -18.97 6.71
CA GLU A 177 -14.53 -18.19 7.63
C GLU A 177 -13.89 -16.82 7.93
N ALA A 178 -12.56 -16.78 8.08
CA ALA A 178 -11.83 -15.52 8.23
C ALA A 178 -11.98 -14.61 7.01
N SER A 179 -11.86 -15.17 5.80
CA SER A 179 -12.06 -14.44 4.55
C SER A 179 -13.49 -13.88 4.44
N PHE A 180 -14.48 -14.68 4.80
CA PHE A 180 -15.89 -14.28 4.81
C PHE A 180 -16.16 -13.12 5.77
N LEU A 181 -15.68 -13.24 7.01
CA LEU A 181 -15.86 -12.22 8.05
C LEU A 181 -15.13 -10.93 7.71
N LEU A 182 -13.93 -11.00 7.13
CA LEU A 182 -13.20 -9.80 6.68
C LEU A 182 -13.97 -9.09 5.56
N LYS A 183 -14.49 -9.84 4.57
CA LYS A 183 -15.30 -9.25 3.52
C LYS A 183 -16.54 -8.57 4.09
N GLU A 184 -17.27 -9.23 4.98
CA GLU A 184 -18.46 -8.66 5.64
C GLU A 184 -18.11 -7.38 6.42
N TYR A 185 -16.97 -7.37 7.10
CA TYR A 185 -16.49 -6.20 7.83
C TYR A 185 -16.19 -5.02 6.91
N ILE A 186 -15.48 -5.28 5.81
CA ILE A 186 -15.13 -4.24 4.82
C ILE A 186 -16.40 -3.71 4.15
N ASP A 187 -17.27 -4.59 3.64
CA ASP A 187 -18.53 -4.22 3.00
C ASP A 187 -19.43 -3.36 3.89
N THR A 188 -19.38 -3.61 5.22
CA THR A 188 -20.22 -2.91 6.19
C THR A 188 -19.64 -1.58 6.65
N ASN A 189 -18.32 -1.52 6.88
CA ASN A 189 -17.70 -0.37 7.54
C ASN A 189 -16.91 0.52 6.56
N PHE A 190 -16.50 -0.02 5.40
CA PHE A 190 -15.58 0.62 4.46
C PHE A 190 -16.02 0.48 3.00
N SER A 191 -17.32 0.44 2.74
CA SER A 191 -17.93 0.13 1.42
C SER A 191 -17.54 1.06 0.27
N SER A 192 -16.86 2.16 0.53
CA SER A 192 -16.36 3.13 -0.46
C SER A 192 -15.00 3.70 -0.05
N SER A 193 -14.24 2.93 0.70
CA SER A 193 -12.92 3.32 1.20
C SER A 193 -11.81 2.55 0.48
N ARG A 194 -10.66 3.18 0.33
CA ARG A 194 -9.44 2.52 -0.12
C ARG A 194 -8.97 1.55 0.96
N VAL A 195 -9.26 0.26 0.81
CA VAL A 195 -8.87 -0.77 1.78
C VAL A 195 -7.81 -1.67 1.18
N ILE A 196 -6.77 -1.93 1.97
CA ILE A 196 -5.71 -2.88 1.69
C ILE A 196 -5.71 -3.93 2.79
N VAL A 197 -6.02 -5.17 2.46
CA VAL A 197 -5.85 -6.32 3.37
C VAL A 197 -4.53 -6.97 3.04
N LEU A 198 -3.68 -7.13 4.04
CA LEU A 198 -2.37 -7.76 3.85
C LEU A 198 -2.08 -8.74 5.00
N GLY A 199 -1.14 -9.63 4.77
CA GLY A 199 -0.70 -10.56 5.81
C GLY A 199 -0.24 -11.90 5.27
N ASP A 200 0.24 -12.72 6.19
CA ASP A 200 0.37 -14.15 6.00
C ASP A 200 -1.02 -14.79 6.09
N LEU A 201 -1.65 -15.00 4.94
CA LEU A 201 -2.99 -15.57 4.86
C LEU A 201 -2.98 -17.11 4.83
N ASN A 202 -1.79 -17.72 4.85
CA ASN A 202 -1.56 -19.16 5.04
C ASN A 202 -2.27 -20.08 4.03
N ASP A 203 -2.61 -19.56 2.84
CA ASP A 203 -3.21 -20.33 1.75
C ASP A 203 -2.83 -19.76 0.38
N ILE A 204 -3.06 -20.50 -0.69
CA ILE A 204 -2.69 -20.12 -2.05
C ILE A 204 -3.91 -19.66 -2.87
N LEU A 205 -3.73 -18.60 -3.68
CA LEU A 205 -4.81 -18.07 -4.54
C LEU A 205 -5.21 -19.05 -5.64
N THR A 206 -4.29 -19.93 -6.06
CA THR A 206 -4.45 -20.79 -7.24
C THR A 206 -5.09 -22.13 -6.95
N ASP A 207 -5.57 -22.35 -5.74
CA ASP A 207 -6.30 -23.56 -5.41
C ASP A 207 -7.58 -23.69 -6.25
N ASN A 208 -7.97 -24.96 -6.47
CA ASN A 208 -9.22 -25.20 -7.16
C ASN A 208 -10.40 -24.61 -6.35
N TYR A 209 -11.44 -24.17 -7.05
CA TYR A 209 -12.57 -23.47 -6.46
C TYR A 209 -13.20 -24.16 -5.25
N ALA A 210 -13.25 -25.51 -5.24
CA ALA A 210 -13.88 -26.25 -4.15
C ALA A 210 -13.11 -26.07 -2.83
N ASN A 211 -11.81 -25.93 -2.90
CA ASN A 211 -10.92 -25.82 -1.75
C ASN A 211 -10.44 -24.38 -1.48
N ASN A 212 -10.65 -23.46 -2.41
CA ASN A 212 -10.14 -22.10 -2.30
C ASN A 212 -10.83 -21.33 -1.17
N VAL A 213 -10.04 -20.92 -0.19
CA VAL A 213 -10.52 -20.21 1.00
C VAL A 213 -10.82 -18.73 0.72
N PHE A 214 -10.33 -18.20 -0.41
CA PHE A 214 -10.53 -16.82 -0.84
C PHE A 214 -11.68 -16.64 -1.83
N LYS A 215 -12.45 -17.68 -2.09
CA LYS A 215 -13.53 -17.65 -3.10
C LYS A 215 -14.53 -16.52 -2.90
N VAL A 216 -14.77 -16.09 -1.66
CA VAL A 216 -15.70 -14.97 -1.37
C VAL A 216 -15.22 -13.64 -1.96
N PHE A 217 -13.91 -13.44 -2.11
CA PHE A 217 -13.30 -12.28 -2.76
C PHE A 217 -13.19 -12.51 -4.27
N LEU A 218 -12.79 -13.72 -4.69
CA LEU A 218 -12.62 -14.09 -6.10
C LEU A 218 -13.95 -14.09 -6.88
N GLU A 219 -15.09 -14.30 -6.20
CA GLU A 219 -16.44 -14.22 -6.77
C GLU A 219 -16.93 -12.77 -6.92
N ASP A 220 -16.22 -11.80 -6.34
CA ASP A 220 -16.57 -10.38 -6.38
C ASP A 220 -15.47 -9.51 -7.01
N PRO A 221 -15.06 -9.80 -8.27
CA PRO A 221 -13.94 -9.13 -8.92
C PRO A 221 -14.21 -7.67 -9.28
N THR A 222 -15.44 -7.20 -9.11
CA THR A 222 -15.81 -5.80 -9.31
C THR A 222 -15.46 -4.95 -8.10
N ASN A 223 -15.37 -5.55 -6.91
CA ASN A 223 -15.09 -4.87 -5.67
C ASN A 223 -13.73 -5.25 -5.05
N TYR A 224 -13.20 -6.44 -5.39
CA TYR A 224 -11.97 -6.96 -4.78
C TYR A 224 -10.99 -7.51 -5.82
N ARG A 225 -9.70 -7.35 -5.56
CA ARG A 225 -8.61 -7.93 -6.36
C ARG A 225 -7.40 -8.21 -5.48
N PHE A 226 -6.77 -9.36 -5.67
CA PHE A 226 -5.44 -9.61 -5.15
C PHE A 226 -4.41 -8.91 -6.03
N ALA A 227 -3.65 -7.98 -5.44
CA ALA A 227 -2.65 -7.22 -6.17
C ALA A 227 -1.46 -8.10 -6.59
N ASP A 228 -1.20 -9.17 -5.85
CA ASP A 228 -0.13 -10.15 -6.04
C ASP A 228 -0.55 -11.40 -6.84
N GLU A 229 -1.72 -11.40 -7.51
CA GLU A 229 -2.23 -12.55 -8.29
C GLU A 229 -1.24 -13.02 -9.36
N GLU A 230 -0.53 -12.10 -10.00
CA GLU A 230 0.48 -12.43 -11.01
C GLU A 230 1.68 -13.16 -10.39
N ILE A 231 2.06 -12.85 -9.16
CA ILE A 231 3.10 -13.57 -8.41
C ILE A 231 2.60 -14.97 -8.05
N ALA A 232 1.40 -15.07 -7.50
CA ALA A 232 0.80 -16.33 -7.08
C ALA A 232 0.65 -17.34 -8.24
N SER A 233 0.31 -16.84 -9.43
CA SER A 233 0.20 -17.65 -10.65
C SER A 233 1.52 -17.81 -11.43
N GLY A 234 2.57 -17.11 -10.99
CA GLY A 234 3.87 -17.04 -11.63
C GLY A 234 4.85 -18.15 -11.23
N ALA A 235 6.14 -17.87 -11.38
CA ALA A 235 7.19 -18.82 -11.07
C ALA A 235 7.41 -18.95 -9.55
N SER A 236 7.58 -20.17 -9.06
CA SER A 236 7.82 -20.44 -7.63
C SER A 236 9.09 -19.81 -7.06
N THR A 237 10.00 -19.35 -7.91
CA THR A 237 11.19 -18.57 -7.52
C THR A 237 10.82 -17.21 -6.93
N ASP A 238 9.62 -16.72 -7.24
CA ASP A 238 9.12 -15.42 -6.83
C ASP A 238 8.09 -15.51 -5.69
N TRP A 239 7.83 -16.70 -5.17
CA TRP A 239 6.89 -16.91 -4.09
C TRP A 239 7.47 -16.52 -2.73
N SER A 240 6.58 -16.14 -1.82
CA SER A 240 6.94 -15.61 -0.51
C SER A 240 7.47 -16.66 0.46
N TYR A 241 7.09 -17.94 0.33
CA TYR A 241 7.48 -19.03 1.21
C TYR A 241 8.30 -20.11 0.46
N PRO A 242 9.62 -19.89 0.25
CA PRO A 242 10.44 -20.76 -0.59
C PRO A 242 10.78 -22.12 0.05
N GLY A 243 10.79 -22.20 1.38
CA GLY A 243 11.14 -23.44 2.11
C GLY A 243 10.20 -24.60 1.79
N TRP A 244 8.92 -24.31 1.58
CA TRP A 244 7.89 -25.19 1.03
C TRP A 244 7.18 -24.40 -0.06
N PRO A 245 7.67 -24.44 -1.32
CA PRO A 245 7.34 -23.45 -2.32
C PRO A 245 5.83 -23.17 -2.43
N SER A 246 5.42 -22.05 -1.91
CA SER A 246 4.05 -21.53 -1.91
C SER A 246 4.07 -20.00 -1.80
N HIS A 247 3.02 -19.36 -2.32
CA HIS A 247 2.80 -17.93 -2.15
C HIS A 247 1.61 -17.75 -1.23
N ILE A 248 1.85 -17.40 0.02
CA ILE A 248 0.86 -17.39 1.10
C ILE A 248 0.75 -16.04 1.82
N ASP A 249 1.66 -15.12 1.52
CA ASP A 249 1.62 -13.74 1.94
C ASP A 249 0.99 -12.91 0.83
N HIS A 250 -0.17 -12.30 1.09
CA HIS A 250 -1.00 -11.69 0.07
C HIS A 250 -1.34 -10.24 0.36
N ILE A 251 -1.67 -9.51 -0.71
CA ILE A 251 -2.20 -8.14 -0.66
C ILE A 251 -3.49 -8.07 -1.49
N LEU A 252 -4.63 -7.94 -0.80
CA LEU A 252 -5.95 -7.75 -1.39
C LEU A 252 -6.34 -6.28 -1.32
N ILE A 253 -6.92 -5.73 -2.38
CA ILE A 253 -7.38 -4.34 -2.45
C ILE A 253 -8.84 -4.23 -2.83
N THR A 254 -9.50 -3.15 -2.40
CA THR A 254 -10.83 -2.77 -2.87
C THR A 254 -10.77 -1.97 -4.17
N ASN A 255 -11.92 -1.85 -4.84
CA ASN A 255 -12.04 -1.25 -6.18
C ASN A 255 -11.65 0.24 -6.22
N GLU A 256 -11.67 0.95 -5.10
CA GLU A 256 -11.20 2.33 -5.00
C GLU A 256 -9.70 2.47 -5.34
N LEU A 257 -8.94 1.37 -5.23
CA LEU A 257 -7.51 1.30 -5.56
C LEU A 257 -7.21 0.69 -6.94
N PHE A 258 -8.23 0.20 -7.68
CA PHE A 258 -7.97 -0.45 -8.98
C PHE A 258 -7.38 0.51 -10.02
N GLY A 259 -7.80 1.78 -9.98
CA GLY A 259 -7.21 2.83 -10.82
C GLY A 259 -5.75 3.05 -10.47
N ASP A 260 -5.44 3.15 -9.19
CA ASP A 260 -4.10 3.39 -8.67
C ASP A 260 -3.16 2.23 -8.99
N LEU A 261 -3.65 0.98 -8.91
CA LEU A 261 -2.89 -0.21 -9.31
C LEU A 261 -2.48 -0.20 -10.79
N SER A 262 -3.19 0.54 -11.63
CA SER A 262 -2.92 0.65 -13.07
C SER A 262 -2.02 1.85 -13.43
N ASN A 263 -1.65 2.69 -12.47
CA ASN A 263 -0.84 3.89 -12.71
C ASN A 263 0.62 3.54 -13.05
N PRO A 264 1.31 4.37 -13.85
CA PRO A 264 2.75 4.24 -14.05
C PRO A 264 3.51 4.32 -12.71
N GLY A 265 4.49 3.45 -12.52
CA GLY A 265 5.29 3.38 -11.29
C GLY A 265 4.70 2.43 -10.23
N THR A 266 3.53 1.85 -10.47
CA THR A 266 3.00 0.76 -9.65
C THR A 266 3.86 -0.49 -9.81
N GLU A 267 4.13 -1.13 -8.68
CA GLU A 267 4.92 -2.36 -8.62
C GLU A 267 4.37 -3.26 -7.50
N VAL A 268 4.20 -4.54 -7.80
CA VAL A 268 3.89 -5.56 -6.79
C VAL A 268 4.91 -6.67 -6.93
N GLN A 269 5.66 -6.95 -5.86
CA GLN A 269 6.71 -7.95 -5.91
C GLN A 269 6.95 -8.65 -4.57
N THR A 270 7.45 -9.86 -4.65
CA THR A 270 8.16 -10.48 -3.52
C THR A 270 9.56 -9.89 -3.45
N ILE A 271 9.88 -9.26 -2.32
CA ILE A 271 11.16 -8.61 -2.11
C ILE A 271 12.17 -9.67 -1.68
N LYS A 272 13.06 -10.05 -2.60
CA LYS A 272 14.05 -11.11 -2.38
C LYS A 272 15.23 -10.59 -1.56
N VAL A 273 15.02 -10.39 -0.26
CA VAL A 273 16.07 -9.96 0.67
C VAL A 273 17.26 -10.91 0.66
N ASP A 274 17.02 -12.18 0.43
CA ASP A 274 18.02 -13.24 0.31
C ASP A 274 19.02 -13.01 -0.83
N ASP A 275 18.67 -12.32 -1.90
CA ASP A 275 19.59 -11.95 -2.98
C ASP A 275 20.69 -10.99 -2.50
N PHE A 276 20.44 -10.26 -1.41
CA PHE A 276 21.37 -9.32 -0.78
C PHE A 276 22.20 -9.96 0.35
N MET A 277 22.07 -11.27 0.57
CA MET A 277 22.76 -11.99 1.63
C MET A 277 23.78 -12.99 1.08
N SER A 278 24.97 -12.99 1.66
CA SER A 278 25.92 -14.08 1.41
C SER A 278 25.35 -15.41 1.90
N GLY A 279 25.13 -16.35 0.99
CA GLY A 279 24.50 -17.64 1.28
C GLY A 279 23.03 -17.73 0.85
N GLY A 280 22.47 -16.65 0.29
CA GLY A 280 21.13 -16.63 -0.30
C GLY A 280 20.03 -17.02 0.69
N PHE A 281 18.99 -17.68 0.19
CA PHE A 281 17.82 -18.04 1.01
C PHE A 281 18.17 -18.88 2.25
N SER A 282 19.18 -19.77 2.19
CA SER A 282 19.57 -20.54 3.39
C SER A 282 20.08 -19.67 4.53
N SER A 283 20.76 -18.56 4.23
CA SER A 283 21.20 -17.61 5.24
C SER A 283 20.03 -16.74 5.73
N TYR A 284 19.17 -16.33 4.81
CA TYR A 284 17.99 -15.55 5.12
C TYR A 284 17.05 -16.32 6.06
N ASP A 285 16.69 -17.55 5.71
CA ASP A 285 15.89 -18.45 6.51
C ASP A 285 16.53 -18.66 7.90
N TYR A 286 17.81 -18.98 7.98
CA TYR A 286 18.47 -19.24 9.26
C TYR A 286 18.51 -18.03 10.19
N TYR A 287 18.76 -16.82 9.65
CA TYR A 287 19.01 -15.62 10.48
C TYR A 287 17.80 -14.70 10.61
N ILE A 288 16.83 -14.73 9.69
CA ILE A 288 15.79 -13.73 9.60
C ILE A 288 14.39 -14.35 9.60
N SER A 289 14.00 -15.01 8.50
CA SER A 289 12.65 -15.56 8.34
C SER A 289 12.60 -16.58 7.20
N ASP A 290 11.69 -17.53 7.28
CA ASP A 290 11.32 -18.45 6.20
C ASP A 290 10.35 -17.80 5.18
N HIS A 291 9.82 -16.60 5.46
CA HIS A 291 8.99 -15.80 4.57
C HIS A 291 9.76 -14.61 3.99
N ARG A 292 9.66 -14.40 2.68
CA ARG A 292 10.07 -13.17 2.01
C ARG A 292 8.99 -12.10 2.12
N PRO A 293 9.35 -10.81 2.32
CA PRO A 293 8.36 -9.74 2.27
C PRO A 293 7.65 -9.65 0.91
N VAL A 294 6.36 -9.33 0.92
CA VAL A 294 5.61 -8.99 -0.31
C VAL A 294 5.21 -7.53 -0.23
N GLY A 295 5.59 -6.77 -1.23
CA GLY A 295 5.37 -5.33 -1.29
C GLY A 295 4.49 -4.90 -2.46
N MET A 296 3.65 -3.91 -2.21
CA MET A 296 2.91 -3.16 -3.20
C MET A 296 3.28 -1.69 -3.09
N LYS A 297 3.62 -1.09 -4.21
CA LYS A 297 3.90 0.32 -4.41
C LYS A 297 2.91 0.86 -5.43
N ILE A 298 2.15 1.88 -5.05
CA ILE A 298 1.12 2.49 -5.91
C ILE A 298 1.23 4.01 -5.90
N GLN A 299 1.02 4.62 -7.05
CA GLN A 299 0.82 6.05 -7.14
C GLN A 299 -0.63 6.36 -6.81
N VAL A 300 -0.89 6.75 -5.57
CA VAL A 300 -2.24 7.14 -5.13
C VAL A 300 -2.68 8.36 -5.91
N THR A 301 -3.75 8.20 -6.66
CA THR A 301 -4.38 9.33 -7.33
C THR A 301 -5.17 10.09 -6.29
N PRO A 302 -4.84 11.37 -6.00
CA PRO A 302 -5.67 12.18 -5.14
C PRO A 302 -7.10 12.08 -5.62
N ALA A 303 -8.06 11.82 -4.72
CA ALA A 303 -9.45 11.88 -5.10
C ALA A 303 -9.62 13.21 -5.80
N SER A 304 -9.67 13.19 -7.11
CA SER A 304 -10.02 14.39 -7.85
C SER A 304 -11.32 14.79 -7.21
N VAL A 305 -11.34 15.96 -6.55
CA VAL A 305 -12.59 16.67 -6.35
C VAL A 305 -13.13 16.68 -7.78
N GLY A 306 -14.05 15.76 -8.03
CA GLY A 306 -14.41 15.42 -9.41
C GLY A 306 -14.81 16.69 -10.12
N PHE A 307 -13.89 17.24 -10.91
CA PHE A 307 -14.31 17.97 -12.07
C PHE A 307 -14.94 16.88 -12.94
N VAL A 308 -16.24 16.67 -12.77
CA VAL A 308 -17.01 15.98 -13.79
C VAL A 308 -16.86 16.90 -14.99
N GLU A 309 -15.89 16.59 -15.85
CA GLU A 309 -15.88 17.02 -17.24
C GLU A 309 -17.06 16.33 -17.95
N GLY A 310 -18.22 16.47 -17.37
CA GLY A 310 -19.49 15.94 -17.78
C GLY A 310 -20.45 17.09 -18.03
N SER A 311 -20.32 17.66 -19.20
CA SER A 311 -21.05 18.76 -19.85
C SER A 311 -20.34 20.12 -19.77
N ASN A 312 -20.02 20.64 -20.91
CA ASN A 312 -19.39 21.91 -21.30
C ASN A 312 -19.96 23.17 -20.63
N THR A 313 -19.98 23.32 -19.34
CA THR A 313 -20.17 24.61 -18.67
C THR A 313 -18.82 25.06 -18.12
N HIS A 314 -17.99 25.61 -19.00
CA HIS A 314 -16.78 26.29 -18.62
C HIS A 314 -17.16 27.52 -17.79
N ILE A 315 -16.75 27.58 -16.52
CA ILE A 315 -16.94 28.77 -15.68
C ILE A 315 -15.78 29.70 -15.97
N GLU A 316 -16.03 30.82 -16.62
CA GLU A 316 -15.05 31.88 -16.74
C GLU A 316 -15.22 32.89 -15.59
N ILE A 317 -14.16 33.10 -14.83
CA ILE A 317 -14.12 34.06 -13.71
C ILE A 317 -12.99 35.04 -13.96
N PHE A 318 -13.32 36.32 -13.99
CA PHE A 318 -12.32 37.36 -14.24
C PHE A 318 -12.59 38.64 -13.39
N PRO A 319 -11.50 39.29 -12.90
CA PRO A 319 -10.12 38.81 -12.91
C PRO A 319 -9.91 37.67 -11.91
N ASN A 320 -9.02 36.74 -12.24
CA ASN A 320 -8.54 35.72 -11.34
C ASN A 320 -7.01 35.57 -11.54
N PRO A 321 -6.16 36.04 -10.59
CA PRO A 321 -6.46 36.54 -9.26
C PRO A 321 -7.28 37.85 -9.18
N THR A 322 -7.90 38.09 -8.00
CA THR A 322 -8.74 39.26 -7.74
C THR A 322 -8.42 39.96 -6.43
N HIS A 323 -8.68 41.26 -6.32
CA HIS A 323 -8.70 41.97 -5.03
C HIS A 323 -10.11 42.02 -4.38
N GLY A 324 -11.02 41.15 -4.82
CA GLY A 324 -12.37 40.96 -4.29
C GLY A 324 -13.48 41.08 -5.32
N LYS A 325 -13.40 41.98 -6.30
CA LYS A 325 -14.41 42.09 -7.35
C LYS A 325 -14.15 41.11 -8.45
N VAL A 326 -15.17 40.33 -8.81
CA VAL A 326 -15.12 39.32 -9.89
C VAL A 326 -16.40 39.36 -10.72
N SER A 327 -16.25 39.04 -12.00
CA SER A 327 -17.33 38.71 -12.90
C SER A 327 -17.30 37.23 -13.21
N ILE A 328 -18.45 36.57 -13.12
CA ILE A 328 -18.61 35.14 -13.44
C ILE A 328 -19.50 35.05 -14.67
N ASP A 329 -18.97 34.49 -15.76
CA ASP A 329 -19.70 34.37 -17.03
C ASP A 329 -20.51 33.05 -17.03
N LEU A 330 -21.84 33.21 -17.00
CA LEU A 330 -22.81 32.11 -17.07
C LEU A 330 -23.54 32.09 -18.42
N THR A 331 -23.05 32.80 -19.44
CA THR A 331 -23.71 32.88 -20.76
C THR A 331 -23.89 31.54 -21.43
N GLN A 332 -23.05 30.57 -21.12
CA GLN A 332 -23.12 29.18 -21.60
C GLN A 332 -24.08 28.30 -20.76
N CYS A 333 -24.59 28.79 -19.63
CA CYS A 333 -25.53 28.02 -18.80
C CYS A 333 -26.94 28.05 -19.44
N ASN A 334 -27.46 26.89 -19.77
CA ASN A 334 -28.76 26.73 -20.44
C ASN A 334 -29.96 26.63 -19.49
N ALA A 335 -29.73 26.61 -18.18
CA ALA A 335 -30.73 26.51 -17.12
C ALA A 335 -30.36 27.42 -15.93
N PRO A 336 -31.34 27.78 -15.04
CA PRO A 336 -31.03 28.45 -13.80
C PRO A 336 -30.05 27.64 -12.95
N THR A 337 -29.05 28.30 -12.44
CA THR A 337 -27.90 27.67 -11.79
C THR A 337 -27.76 28.20 -10.37
N GLU A 338 -27.42 27.33 -9.40
CA GLU A 338 -27.04 27.73 -8.05
C GLU A 338 -25.53 27.99 -8.02
N LEU A 339 -25.15 29.23 -7.70
CA LEU A 339 -23.77 29.66 -7.54
C LEU A 339 -23.43 29.67 -6.06
N SER A 340 -22.37 29.00 -5.66
CA SER A 340 -21.84 29.09 -4.30
C SER A 340 -20.34 29.37 -4.31
N ILE A 341 -19.86 30.15 -3.31
CA ILE A 341 -18.45 30.40 -3.08
C ILE A 341 -18.15 29.98 -1.65
N THR A 342 -17.17 29.11 -1.49
CA THR A 342 -16.70 28.63 -0.17
C THR A 342 -15.20 28.89 -0.01
N ASP A 343 -14.74 28.99 1.24
CA ASP A 343 -13.31 28.91 1.52
C ASP A 343 -12.81 27.44 1.45
N VAL A 344 -11.51 27.25 1.62
CA VAL A 344 -10.88 25.91 1.58
C VAL A 344 -11.32 24.98 2.72
N HIS A 345 -11.98 25.50 3.75
CA HIS A 345 -12.54 24.73 4.86
C HIS A 345 -14.04 24.42 4.67
N GLY A 346 -14.59 24.73 3.48
CA GLY A 346 -16.01 24.52 3.17
C GLY A 346 -16.97 25.53 3.76
N LYS A 347 -16.47 26.60 4.43
CA LYS A 347 -17.33 27.66 4.95
C LYS A 347 -17.90 28.48 3.81
N SER A 348 -19.23 28.54 3.71
CA SER A 348 -19.93 29.34 2.70
C SER A 348 -19.67 30.83 2.90
N ILE A 349 -19.18 31.50 1.86
CA ILE A 349 -18.96 32.94 1.75
C ILE A 349 -20.11 33.60 1.02
N TYR A 350 -20.61 32.91 -0.02
CA TYR A 350 -21.68 33.46 -0.88
C TYR A 350 -22.48 32.31 -1.49
N THR A 351 -23.80 32.51 -1.59
CA THR A 351 -24.69 31.59 -2.30
C THR A 351 -25.82 32.38 -2.92
N MET A 352 -26.08 32.13 -4.22
CA MET A 352 -27.22 32.72 -4.91
C MET A 352 -27.71 31.82 -6.04
N ARG A 353 -28.98 32.00 -6.42
CA ARG A 353 -29.53 31.37 -7.63
C ARG A 353 -29.44 32.36 -8.77
N CYS A 354 -28.72 31.99 -9.80
CA CYS A 354 -28.46 32.80 -10.99
C CYS A 354 -29.46 32.46 -12.08
N PRO A 355 -29.99 33.48 -12.79
CA PRO A 355 -30.73 33.25 -14.01
C PRO A 355 -29.82 32.70 -15.12
N LYS A 356 -30.43 32.10 -16.10
CA LYS A 356 -29.71 31.53 -17.26
C LYS A 356 -29.12 32.65 -18.14
N GLY A 357 -27.86 32.41 -18.59
CA GLY A 357 -27.25 33.19 -19.66
C GLY A 357 -26.78 34.58 -19.29
N GLU A 358 -26.48 34.86 -18.04
CA GLU A 358 -26.04 36.17 -17.55
C GLU A 358 -24.59 36.16 -17.10
N VAL A 359 -23.97 37.34 -17.03
CA VAL A 359 -22.71 37.58 -16.34
C VAL A 359 -23.05 38.15 -14.96
N ILE A 360 -22.49 37.54 -13.92
CA ILE A 360 -22.76 37.91 -12.53
C ILE A 360 -21.55 38.65 -11.95
N ASP A 361 -21.74 39.92 -11.59
CA ASP A 361 -20.75 40.73 -10.88
C ASP A 361 -20.95 40.61 -9.37
N LEU A 362 -19.90 40.27 -8.65
CA LEU A 362 -19.95 40.17 -7.17
C LEU A 362 -18.64 40.58 -6.52
N ASN A 363 -18.70 40.82 -5.21
CA ASN A 363 -17.54 41.11 -4.41
C ASN A 363 -17.33 39.95 -3.41
N VAL A 364 -16.24 39.23 -3.51
CA VAL A 364 -15.88 38.13 -2.61
C VAL A 364 -15.29 38.71 -1.35
N GLU A 365 -16.00 38.60 -0.25
CA GLU A 365 -15.51 39.02 1.05
C GLU A 365 -14.60 37.97 1.69
N GLY A 366 -13.74 38.41 2.66
CA GLY A 366 -12.82 37.55 3.37
C GLY A 366 -11.35 37.86 3.11
N PRO A 367 -10.42 37.11 3.75
CA PRO A 367 -8.97 37.32 3.63
C PRO A 367 -8.43 36.92 2.24
N ALA A 368 -7.21 37.33 1.97
CA ALA A 368 -6.46 36.79 0.82
C ALA A 368 -6.32 35.27 0.97
N GLY A 369 -6.49 34.54 -0.14
CA GLY A 369 -6.45 33.09 -0.14
C GLY A 369 -7.17 32.46 -1.33
N ILE A 370 -7.35 31.15 -1.26
CA ILE A 370 -8.05 30.36 -2.28
C ILE A 370 -9.51 30.19 -1.87
N TYR A 371 -10.41 30.37 -2.82
CA TYR A 371 -11.85 30.12 -2.72
C TYR A 371 -12.28 29.16 -3.80
N LEU A 372 -13.30 28.35 -3.53
CA LEU A 372 -13.92 27.45 -4.47
C LEU A 372 -15.26 28.04 -4.93
N VAL A 373 -15.43 28.20 -6.22
CA VAL A 373 -16.65 28.67 -6.85
C VAL A 373 -17.34 27.48 -7.49
N SER A 374 -18.52 27.12 -7.01
CA SER A 374 -19.33 25.99 -7.50
C SER A 374 -20.58 26.48 -8.20
N LEU A 375 -20.91 25.85 -9.33
CA LEU A 375 -22.17 26.00 -10.06
C LEU A 375 -22.91 24.67 -10.07
N GLU A 376 -24.17 24.66 -9.67
CA GLU A 376 -25.03 23.48 -9.71
C GLU A 376 -26.27 23.76 -10.58
N SER A 377 -26.53 22.92 -11.58
CA SER A 377 -27.68 23.00 -12.45
C SER A 377 -28.23 21.60 -12.75
N GLY A 378 -29.33 21.21 -12.09
CA GLY A 378 -29.84 19.82 -12.14
C GLY A 378 -28.82 18.85 -11.56
N ASP A 379 -28.49 17.80 -12.31
CA ASP A 379 -27.51 16.78 -11.93
C ASP A 379 -26.06 17.16 -12.31
N THR A 380 -25.83 18.37 -12.81
CA THR A 380 -24.49 18.85 -13.20
C THR A 380 -23.92 19.81 -12.18
N LYS A 381 -22.68 19.56 -11.75
CA LYS A 381 -21.92 20.42 -10.85
C LYS A 381 -20.57 20.75 -11.49
N SER A 382 -20.23 22.02 -11.48
CA SER A 382 -18.93 22.53 -11.93
C SER A 382 -18.27 23.33 -10.81
N VAL A 383 -16.98 23.12 -10.58
CA VAL A 383 -16.23 23.85 -9.52
C VAL A 383 -14.97 24.43 -10.15
N THR A 384 -14.65 25.68 -9.81
CA THR A 384 -13.39 26.31 -10.22
C THR A 384 -12.74 27.07 -9.08
N ARG A 385 -11.43 27.30 -9.17
CA ARG A 385 -10.65 27.98 -8.15
C ARG A 385 -10.60 29.48 -8.42
N LEU A 386 -10.87 30.28 -7.38
CA LEU A 386 -10.69 31.72 -7.37
C LEU A 386 -9.57 32.08 -6.40
N ILE A 387 -8.60 32.86 -6.84
CA ILE A 387 -7.49 33.35 -6.01
C ILE A 387 -7.78 34.80 -5.66
N LYS A 388 -7.83 35.13 -4.36
CA LYS A 388 -7.96 36.48 -3.82
C LYS A 388 -6.63 36.94 -3.25
N GLU A 389 -6.18 38.12 -3.69
CA GLU A 389 -4.98 38.80 -3.22
C GLU A 389 -5.29 39.89 -2.15
#